data_b2d230fa75036aacd84f6597022b0c85
#
_entry.id   b2d230fa75036aacd84f6597022b0c85
#
_cell.length_a   1.000
_cell.length_b   1.000
_cell.length_c   1.000
_cell.angle_alpha   90.00
_cell.angle_beta   90.00
_cell.angle_gamma   90.00
#
_symmetry.space_group_name_H-M   'P 1'
#
loop_
_entity.id
_entity.type
_entity.pdbx_description
1 polymer ?
#
loop_
_entity_poly.entity_id
_entity_poly.type
_entity_poly.pdbx_seq_one_letter_code
_entity_poly.pdbx_strand_id
1 'polypeptide(L)'
;LHVRSRRQRQMCIRDRVLLIVVTGVSSMVHIYSVGYMSHDKARARFMSYLSLFTFAMLMLVTADNLVQLFFGWEGVGVASYLLIGFWYKKDSAHTAAMKAFVVNRVGDFGFALGILAVYQIFGSVEFDVIFNDAGLLSKTDISFLGFTLPALEVAGILLFIGAMGKSAQLGLHTWLPDAMEGPTPVSALIHAATMVTAGVFMVCRLSPMLEFAPVSLAVITIIGGTTAIFAATVGMTQFDIKRVIAYSTCSQLGYMFFAAGVSAYPAAMFHLTTHAFFKALLFLGAGSVIHALSDEQDLRRMGGIWKKIPVTYAMMWIGSLALAGFPFFAGFYSKDMILEAAYAAHTGVGNYAFWMGCAAAFLTAFYSWRLLIMAFHGKPRASAEAMAHIHESPKVMTIPLFVLALGAIFSGWLGYELFVGHNMAAFWGDSIFILPWNHAMEGAHHVPTWVKLLPVVLAASG
;
A
#
# COMPACT_ATOMS: atom_id res chain seq x y z
N LEU A 1 -12.95 0.92 35.22
CA LEU A 1 -12.92 -0.38 34.51
C LEU A 1 -13.80 -0.41 33.27
N HIS A 2 -15.03 0.12 33.29
CA HIS A 2 -15.92 0.15 32.12
C HIS A 2 -15.45 1.08 30.98
N VAL A 3 -14.84 2.21 31.30
CA VAL A 3 -14.30 3.17 30.31
C VAL A 3 -13.07 2.60 29.61
N ARG A 4 -12.17 1.92 30.36
CA ARG A 4 -11.00 1.23 29.77
C ARG A 4 -11.41 0.11 28.81
N SER A 5 -12.43 -0.67 29.12
CA SER A 5 -12.91 -1.77 28.27
C SER A 5 -13.54 -1.28 26.96
N ARG A 6 -14.20 -0.11 26.96
CA ARG A 6 -14.74 0.51 25.73
C ARG A 6 -13.63 1.10 24.86
N ARG A 7 -12.66 1.81 25.42
CA ARG A 7 -11.50 2.35 24.66
C ARG A 7 -10.68 1.24 24.01
N GLN A 8 -10.36 0.17 24.73
CA GLN A 8 -9.67 -1.00 24.15
C GLN A 8 -10.46 -1.64 23.00
N ARG A 9 -11.78 -1.79 23.12
CA ARG A 9 -12.61 -2.34 22.02
C ARG A 9 -12.66 -1.44 20.79
N GLN A 10 -12.65 -0.12 20.96
CA GLN A 10 -12.71 0.84 19.85
C GLN A 10 -11.36 1.00 19.16
N MET A 11 -10.24 1.03 19.90
CA MET A 11 -8.89 1.04 19.31
C MET A 11 -8.59 -0.18 18.43
N CYS A 12 -9.23 -1.33 18.69
CA CYS A 12 -9.09 -2.53 17.86
C CYS A 12 -9.79 -2.45 16.48
N ILE A 13 -10.65 -1.47 16.17
CA ILE A 13 -11.38 -1.46 14.88
C ILE A 13 -10.44 -1.24 13.71
N ARG A 14 -9.56 -0.26 13.75
CA ARG A 14 -8.54 -0.01 12.72
C ARG A 14 -7.66 -1.25 12.49
N ASP A 15 -7.22 -1.87 13.58
CA ASP A 15 -6.36 -3.04 13.56
C ASP A 15 -7.12 -4.26 13.00
N ARG A 16 -8.39 -4.42 13.36
CA ARG A 16 -9.27 -5.48 12.82
C ARG A 16 -9.52 -5.32 11.33
N VAL A 17 -9.71 -4.10 10.85
CA VAL A 17 -9.85 -3.84 9.40
C VAL A 17 -8.62 -4.36 8.66
N LEU A 18 -7.42 -4.01 9.13
CA LEU A 18 -6.20 -4.48 8.48
C LEU A 18 -6.00 -6.00 8.64
N LEU A 19 -6.37 -6.59 9.79
CA LEU A 19 -6.33 -8.05 9.99
C LEU A 19 -7.19 -8.79 8.96
N ILE A 20 -8.43 -8.32 8.73
CA ILE A 20 -9.36 -8.93 7.74
C ILE A 20 -8.75 -8.82 6.34
N VAL A 21 -8.21 -7.67 5.99
CA VAL A 21 -7.59 -7.43 4.68
C VAL A 21 -6.37 -8.33 4.49
N VAL A 22 -5.46 -8.36 5.48
CA VAL A 22 -4.23 -9.18 5.42
C VAL A 22 -4.56 -10.67 5.33
N THR A 23 -5.42 -11.18 6.20
CA THR A 23 -5.77 -12.61 6.21
C THR A 23 -6.53 -13.03 4.97
N GLY A 24 -7.48 -12.19 4.52
CA GLY A 24 -8.26 -12.45 3.31
C GLY A 24 -7.38 -12.50 2.05
N VAL A 25 -6.55 -11.47 1.83
CA VAL A 25 -5.65 -11.44 0.66
C VAL A 25 -4.58 -12.54 0.77
N SER A 26 -3.99 -12.76 1.95
CA SER A 26 -3.01 -13.83 2.14
C SER A 26 -3.59 -15.20 1.83
N SER A 27 -4.84 -15.49 2.25
CA SER A 27 -5.51 -16.75 1.92
C SER A 27 -5.67 -16.94 0.41
N MET A 28 -6.07 -15.90 -0.32
CA MET A 28 -6.17 -15.95 -1.78
C MET A 28 -4.80 -16.18 -2.45
N VAL A 29 -3.75 -15.52 -1.94
CA VAL A 29 -2.38 -15.72 -2.44
C VAL A 29 -1.89 -17.15 -2.17
N HIS A 30 -2.18 -17.72 -0.99
CA HIS A 30 -1.81 -19.12 -0.69
C HIS A 30 -2.51 -20.10 -1.63
N ILE A 31 -3.81 -19.96 -1.86
CA ILE A 31 -4.57 -20.82 -2.78
C ILE A 31 -4.01 -20.69 -4.21
N TYR A 32 -3.79 -19.46 -4.69
CA TYR A 32 -3.20 -19.22 -6.01
C TYR A 32 -1.82 -19.88 -6.14
N SER A 33 -1.00 -19.81 -5.09
CA SER A 33 0.35 -20.36 -5.07
C SER A 33 0.40 -21.88 -5.23
N VAL A 34 -0.65 -22.61 -4.84
CA VAL A 34 -0.76 -24.06 -5.05
C VAL A 34 -0.68 -24.39 -6.55
N GLY A 35 -1.37 -23.60 -7.39
CA GLY A 35 -1.30 -23.76 -8.85
C GLY A 35 -0.02 -23.19 -9.44
N TYR A 36 0.35 -21.96 -9.08
CA TYR A 36 1.49 -21.26 -9.65
C TYR A 36 2.83 -22.01 -9.42
N MET A 37 3.02 -22.58 -8.21
CA MET A 37 4.25 -23.30 -7.83
C MET A 37 4.14 -24.83 -8.02
N SER A 38 3.13 -25.31 -8.76
CA SER A 38 2.86 -26.76 -8.89
C SER A 38 4.06 -27.55 -9.45
N HIS A 39 4.84 -26.95 -10.33
CA HIS A 39 6.01 -27.57 -10.97
C HIS A 39 7.34 -27.27 -10.27
N ASP A 40 7.36 -26.41 -9.25
CA ASP A 40 8.59 -26.08 -8.52
C ASP A 40 8.89 -27.12 -7.43
N LYS A 41 10.11 -27.67 -7.44
CA LYS A 41 10.57 -28.68 -6.47
C LYS A 41 10.63 -28.15 -5.04
N ALA A 42 10.79 -26.84 -4.85
CA ALA A 42 10.91 -26.19 -3.56
C ALA A 42 9.56 -25.62 -3.04
N ARG A 43 8.42 -26.09 -3.55
CA ARG A 43 7.08 -25.65 -3.18
C ARG A 43 6.83 -25.62 -1.67
N ALA A 44 7.28 -26.65 -0.93
CA ALA A 44 7.11 -26.69 0.51
C ALA A 44 7.82 -25.53 1.22
N ARG A 45 9.06 -25.22 0.83
CA ARG A 45 9.82 -24.08 1.33
C ARG A 45 9.12 -22.76 1.00
N PHE A 46 8.57 -22.63 -0.20
CA PHE A 46 7.82 -21.45 -0.63
C PHE A 46 6.61 -21.20 0.27
N MET A 47 5.78 -22.21 0.50
CA MET A 47 4.59 -22.12 1.34
C MET A 47 4.96 -21.80 2.80
N SER A 48 6.05 -22.35 3.33
CA SER A 48 6.55 -22.03 4.66
C SER A 48 6.96 -20.55 4.79
N TYR A 49 7.62 -19.99 3.78
CA TYR A 49 8.01 -18.58 3.78
C TYR A 49 6.80 -17.63 3.65
N LEU A 50 5.79 -17.99 2.85
CA LEU A 50 4.53 -17.24 2.79
C LEU A 50 3.81 -17.21 4.14
N SER A 51 3.76 -18.36 4.82
CA SER A 51 3.14 -18.47 6.16
C SER A 51 3.93 -17.69 7.20
N LEU A 52 5.28 -17.76 7.19
CA LEU A 52 6.14 -16.97 8.06
C LEU A 52 5.92 -15.46 7.85
N PHE A 53 5.81 -15.03 6.60
CA PHE A 53 5.55 -13.64 6.26
C PHE A 53 4.19 -13.17 6.81
N THR A 54 3.15 -13.98 6.61
CA THR A 54 1.81 -13.68 7.13
C THR A 54 1.80 -13.62 8.66
N PHE A 55 2.47 -14.56 9.34
CA PHE A 55 2.63 -14.55 10.78
C PHE A 55 3.29 -13.26 11.28
N ALA A 56 4.42 -12.88 10.68
CA ALA A 56 5.13 -11.65 11.06
C ALA A 56 4.26 -10.39 10.85
N MET A 57 3.47 -10.35 9.77
CA MET A 57 2.53 -9.25 9.53
C MET A 57 1.40 -9.20 10.56
N LEU A 58 0.88 -10.35 10.97
CA LEU A 58 -0.13 -10.41 12.04
C LEU A 58 0.43 -9.95 13.38
N MET A 59 1.68 -10.34 13.72
CA MET A 59 2.38 -9.84 14.91
C MET A 59 2.55 -8.32 14.91
N LEU A 60 2.82 -7.73 13.74
CA LEU A 60 2.91 -6.29 13.57
C LEU A 60 1.56 -5.60 13.83
N VAL A 61 0.49 -6.11 13.20
CA VAL A 61 -0.84 -5.48 13.27
C VAL A 61 -1.45 -5.59 14.66
N THR A 62 -1.22 -6.70 15.36
CA THR A 62 -1.76 -6.95 16.71
C THR A 62 -0.87 -6.44 17.85
N ALA A 63 0.18 -5.67 17.53
CA ALA A 63 1.09 -5.15 18.55
C ALA A 63 0.37 -4.20 19.52
N ASP A 64 0.65 -4.31 20.82
CA ASP A 64 0.14 -3.40 21.85
C ASP A 64 1.14 -2.30 22.24
N ASN A 65 2.37 -2.39 21.75
CA ASN A 65 3.44 -1.44 21.99
C ASN A 65 4.38 -1.34 20.80
N LEU A 66 5.23 -0.30 20.80
CA LEU A 66 6.16 -0.02 19.71
C LEU A 66 7.24 -1.10 19.53
N VAL A 67 7.67 -1.77 20.60
CA VAL A 67 8.68 -2.83 20.53
C VAL A 67 8.12 -4.08 19.85
N GLN A 68 6.90 -4.49 20.21
CA GLN A 68 6.23 -5.60 19.54
C GLN A 68 5.93 -5.27 18.08
N LEU A 69 5.52 -4.03 17.79
CA LEU A 69 5.32 -3.56 16.41
C LEU A 69 6.63 -3.65 15.63
N PHE A 70 7.76 -3.23 16.21
CA PHE A 70 9.09 -3.33 15.62
C PHE A 70 9.52 -4.78 15.41
N PHE A 71 9.21 -5.69 16.34
CA PHE A 71 9.48 -7.13 16.16
C PHE A 71 8.77 -7.69 14.93
N GLY A 72 7.47 -7.41 14.76
CA GLY A 72 6.74 -7.79 13.55
C GLY A 72 7.30 -7.11 12.29
N TRP A 73 7.72 -5.85 12.41
CA TRP A 73 8.34 -5.05 11.35
C TRP A 73 9.62 -5.67 10.80
N GLU A 74 10.48 -6.13 11.69
CA GLU A 74 11.69 -6.87 11.34
C GLU A 74 11.37 -8.25 10.78
N GLY A 75 10.38 -8.93 11.35
CA GLY A 75 9.93 -10.24 10.89
C GLY A 75 9.46 -10.23 9.44
N VAL A 76 8.64 -9.24 9.04
CA VAL A 76 8.24 -9.09 7.62
C VAL A 76 9.43 -8.73 6.73
N GLY A 77 10.42 -7.99 7.26
CA GLY A 77 11.67 -7.69 6.56
C GLY A 77 12.47 -8.94 6.22
N VAL A 78 12.71 -9.81 7.20
CA VAL A 78 13.41 -11.09 7.02
C VAL A 78 12.63 -12.03 6.11
N ALA A 79 11.32 -12.17 6.32
CA ALA A 79 10.49 -13.02 5.48
C ALA A 79 10.45 -12.55 4.02
N SER A 80 10.41 -11.23 3.78
CA SER A 80 10.49 -10.67 2.43
C SER A 80 11.84 -10.94 1.76
N TYR A 81 12.95 -10.84 2.50
CA TYR A 81 14.27 -11.21 2.01
C TYR A 81 14.32 -12.66 1.50
N LEU A 82 13.78 -13.60 2.30
CA LEU A 82 13.71 -15.01 1.94
C LEU A 82 12.81 -15.27 0.71
N LEU A 83 11.74 -14.52 0.59
CA LEU A 83 10.77 -14.64 -0.51
C LEU A 83 11.27 -14.00 -1.81
N ILE A 84 11.88 -12.82 -1.77
CA ILE A 84 12.48 -12.16 -2.94
C ILE A 84 13.64 -13.01 -3.47
N GLY A 85 14.50 -13.48 -2.57
CA GLY A 85 15.63 -14.36 -2.88
C GLY A 85 15.26 -15.84 -2.99
N PHE A 86 13.98 -16.20 -3.21
CA PHE A 86 13.53 -17.59 -3.23
C PHE A 86 14.31 -18.44 -4.22
N TRP A 87 14.56 -17.92 -5.41
CA TRP A 87 15.44 -18.53 -6.42
C TRP A 87 16.90 -18.09 -6.22
N TYR A 88 17.45 -18.36 -5.03
CA TYR A 88 18.76 -17.89 -4.56
C TYR A 88 19.96 -18.26 -5.46
N LYS A 89 19.79 -19.21 -6.37
CA LYS A 89 20.80 -19.56 -7.39
C LYS A 89 20.83 -18.56 -8.54
N LYS A 90 19.84 -17.69 -8.67
CA LYS A 90 19.77 -16.63 -9.68
C LYS A 90 20.41 -15.38 -9.11
N ASP A 91 21.49 -14.90 -9.70
CA ASP A 91 22.26 -13.74 -9.20
C ASP A 91 21.41 -12.49 -9.08
N SER A 92 20.49 -12.25 -10.02
CA SER A 92 19.55 -11.14 -9.96
C SER A 92 18.62 -11.20 -8.73
N ALA A 93 18.10 -12.39 -8.39
CA ALA A 93 17.23 -12.57 -7.23
C ALA A 93 18.00 -12.41 -5.90
N HIS A 94 19.24 -12.91 -5.84
CA HIS A 94 20.11 -12.73 -4.68
C HIS A 94 20.44 -11.24 -4.47
N THR A 95 20.86 -10.55 -5.51
CA THR A 95 21.17 -9.10 -5.45
C THR A 95 19.94 -8.27 -5.07
N ALA A 96 18.78 -8.59 -5.64
CA ALA A 96 17.52 -7.92 -5.31
C ALA A 96 17.11 -8.11 -3.83
N ALA A 97 17.27 -9.33 -3.30
CA ALA A 97 16.98 -9.62 -1.90
C ALA A 97 17.92 -8.85 -0.97
N MET A 98 19.23 -8.83 -1.25
CA MET A 98 20.22 -8.06 -0.48
C MET A 98 19.90 -6.57 -0.51
N LYS A 99 19.59 -6.02 -1.70
CA LYS A 99 19.21 -4.61 -1.84
C LYS A 99 17.95 -4.28 -1.03
N ALA A 100 16.92 -5.12 -1.13
CA ALA A 100 15.69 -4.93 -0.36
C ALA A 100 15.96 -4.95 1.14
N PHE A 101 16.78 -5.87 1.62
CA PHE A 101 17.15 -5.96 3.03
C PHE A 101 17.91 -4.73 3.50
N VAL A 102 18.97 -4.32 2.79
CA VAL A 102 19.82 -3.18 3.19
C VAL A 102 19.06 -1.87 3.17
N VAL A 103 18.30 -1.58 2.11
CA VAL A 103 17.52 -0.33 2.00
C VAL A 103 16.47 -0.24 3.11
N ASN A 104 15.77 -1.35 3.40
CA ASN A 104 14.83 -1.38 4.51
C ASN A 104 15.52 -1.16 5.85
N ARG A 105 16.75 -1.71 6.05
CA ARG A 105 17.50 -1.55 7.29
C ARG A 105 17.85 -0.07 7.58
N VAL A 106 18.07 0.74 6.56
CA VAL A 106 18.24 2.19 6.73
C VAL A 106 16.97 2.82 7.33
N GLY A 107 15.79 2.45 6.83
CA GLY A 107 14.51 2.88 7.42
C GLY A 107 14.32 2.37 8.85
N ASP A 108 14.63 1.09 9.09
CA ASP A 108 14.48 0.42 10.38
C ASP A 108 15.37 1.06 11.47
N PHE A 109 16.54 1.59 11.08
CA PHE A 109 17.39 2.38 11.99
C PHE A 109 16.69 3.68 12.43
N GLY A 110 16.08 4.41 11.49
CA GLY A 110 15.25 5.57 11.81
C GLY A 110 14.11 5.22 12.75
N PHE A 111 13.41 4.09 12.49
CA PHE A 111 12.35 3.61 13.34
C PHE A 111 12.83 3.30 14.77
N ALA A 112 13.96 2.61 14.92
CA ALA A 112 14.53 2.30 16.23
C ALA A 112 14.88 3.58 17.02
N LEU A 113 15.47 4.59 16.36
CA LEU A 113 15.72 5.90 16.99
C LEU A 113 14.41 6.60 17.37
N GLY A 114 13.36 6.47 16.55
CA GLY A 114 12.03 6.97 16.86
C GLY A 114 11.43 6.33 18.11
N ILE A 115 11.57 5.01 18.28
CA ILE A 115 11.14 4.30 19.49
C ILE A 115 11.89 4.81 20.72
N LEU A 116 13.22 5.01 20.61
CA LEU A 116 14.03 5.56 21.70
C LEU A 116 13.62 6.99 22.05
N ALA A 117 13.33 7.83 21.05
CA ALA A 117 12.82 9.18 21.26
C ALA A 117 11.46 9.15 21.99
N VAL A 118 10.54 8.29 21.57
CA VAL A 118 9.25 8.10 22.24
C VAL A 118 9.46 7.65 23.69
N TYR A 119 10.33 6.68 23.93
CA TYR A 119 10.63 6.23 25.29
C TYR A 119 11.19 7.37 26.16
N GLN A 120 12.07 8.19 25.62
CA GLN A 120 12.63 9.34 26.32
C GLN A 120 11.58 10.41 26.67
N ILE A 121 10.57 10.60 25.78
CA ILE A 121 9.51 11.60 25.99
C ILE A 121 8.45 11.10 26.98
N PHE A 122 7.99 9.86 26.81
CA PHE A 122 6.84 9.31 27.53
C PHE A 122 7.21 8.40 28.71
N GLY A 123 8.48 8.00 28.84
CA GLY A 123 8.92 6.98 29.79
C GLY A 123 8.36 5.59 29.52
N SER A 124 7.68 5.39 28.39
CA SER A 124 7.01 4.15 28.01
C SER A 124 6.98 3.95 26.50
N VAL A 125 6.84 2.71 26.05
CA VAL A 125 6.61 2.32 24.65
C VAL A 125 5.18 1.79 24.41
N GLU A 126 4.37 1.73 25.46
CA GLU A 126 2.97 1.28 25.40
C GLU A 126 2.09 2.32 24.73
N PHE A 127 1.25 1.89 23.77
CA PHE A 127 0.40 2.82 23.03
C PHE A 127 -0.59 3.57 23.92
N ASP A 128 -1.15 2.92 24.95
CA ASP A 128 -2.09 3.54 25.87
C ASP A 128 -1.47 4.74 26.62
N VAL A 129 -0.20 4.62 27.04
CA VAL A 129 0.53 5.71 27.71
C VAL A 129 0.81 6.82 26.71
N ILE A 130 1.37 6.49 25.55
CA ILE A 130 1.71 7.47 24.50
C ILE A 130 0.48 8.28 24.09
N PHE A 131 -0.66 7.62 23.86
CA PHE A 131 -1.87 8.28 23.36
C PHE A 131 -2.58 9.14 24.40
N ASN A 132 -2.51 8.75 25.69
CA ASN A 132 -3.09 9.56 26.76
C ASN A 132 -2.26 10.83 27.04
N ASP A 133 -0.93 10.74 26.96
CA ASP A 133 -0.03 11.80 27.38
C ASP A 133 0.44 12.70 26.23
N ALA A 134 0.14 12.36 24.96
CA ALA A 134 0.61 13.09 23.78
C ALA A 134 0.24 14.58 23.82
N GLY A 135 -0.99 14.91 24.20
CA GLY A 135 -1.43 16.30 24.32
C GLY A 135 -0.72 17.07 25.44
N LEU A 136 -0.44 16.42 26.57
CA LEU A 136 0.25 17.03 27.72
C LEU A 136 1.72 17.31 27.38
N LEU A 137 2.37 16.42 26.63
CA LEU A 137 3.77 16.49 26.28
C LEU A 137 4.04 17.19 24.93
N SER A 138 3.01 17.76 24.30
CA SER A 138 3.10 18.39 22.97
C SER A 138 4.04 19.59 22.91
N LYS A 139 4.33 20.24 24.05
CA LYS A 139 5.21 21.40 24.16
C LYS A 139 6.60 21.06 24.73
N THR A 140 6.92 19.78 24.90
CA THR A 140 8.25 19.37 25.38
C THR A 140 9.27 19.44 24.28
N ASP A 141 10.50 19.81 24.66
CA ASP A 141 11.65 19.81 23.76
C ASP A 141 12.60 18.66 24.10
N ILE A 142 13.30 18.19 23.09
CA ILE A 142 14.35 17.17 23.21
C ILE A 142 15.67 17.69 22.60
N SER A 143 16.79 17.36 23.23
CA SER A 143 18.09 17.59 22.63
C SER A 143 18.43 16.45 21.67
N PHE A 144 18.51 16.76 20.37
CA PHE A 144 18.82 15.79 19.32
C PHE A 144 19.91 16.35 18.41
N LEU A 145 21.00 15.62 18.25
CA LEU A 145 22.20 16.03 17.46
C LEU A 145 22.75 17.41 17.83
N GLY A 146 22.65 17.81 19.10
CA GLY A 146 23.12 19.11 19.58
C GLY A 146 22.15 20.29 19.38
N PHE A 147 20.96 20.04 18.84
CA PHE A 147 19.90 21.04 18.70
C PHE A 147 18.75 20.75 19.68
N THR A 148 18.14 21.81 20.19
CA THR A 148 16.90 21.71 20.97
C THR A 148 15.71 21.82 20.00
N LEU A 149 14.93 20.76 19.90
CA LEU A 149 13.83 20.61 18.92
C LEU A 149 12.56 20.15 19.63
N PRO A 150 11.37 20.47 19.09
CA PRO A 150 10.11 19.92 19.60
C PRO A 150 10.12 18.39 19.59
N ALA A 151 9.90 17.78 20.75
CA ALA A 151 10.13 16.37 20.96
C ALA A 151 9.27 15.46 20.06
N LEU A 152 7.96 15.78 19.94
CA LEU A 152 7.04 14.99 19.11
C LEU A 152 7.36 15.08 17.61
N GLU A 153 7.91 16.22 17.16
CA GLU A 153 8.35 16.36 15.76
C GLU A 153 9.54 15.44 15.46
N VAL A 154 10.52 15.39 16.35
CA VAL A 154 11.68 14.52 16.20
C VAL A 154 11.23 13.05 16.17
N ALA A 155 10.41 12.65 17.14
CA ALA A 155 9.88 11.29 17.21
C ALA A 155 9.05 10.95 15.96
N GLY A 156 8.16 11.84 15.52
CA GLY A 156 7.31 11.64 14.33
C GLY A 156 8.11 11.46 13.05
N ILE A 157 9.11 12.32 12.81
CA ILE A 157 9.98 12.22 11.62
C ILE A 157 10.81 10.94 11.64
N LEU A 158 11.40 10.56 12.78
CA LEU A 158 12.18 9.34 12.91
C LEU A 158 11.34 8.07 12.66
N LEU A 159 10.15 8.02 13.22
CA LEU A 159 9.19 6.93 12.95
C LEU A 159 8.77 6.91 11.47
N PHE A 160 8.55 8.08 10.86
CA PHE A 160 8.21 8.18 9.44
C PHE A 160 9.35 7.72 8.53
N ILE A 161 10.62 7.92 8.87
CA ILE A 161 11.75 7.34 8.14
C ILE A 161 11.65 5.82 8.09
N GLY A 162 11.24 5.18 9.19
CA GLY A 162 10.90 3.76 9.20
C GLY A 162 9.79 3.41 8.22
N ALA A 163 8.71 4.18 8.23
CA ALA A 163 7.59 4.01 7.29
C ALA A 163 8.04 4.17 5.83
N MET A 164 8.92 5.14 5.53
CA MET A 164 9.46 5.35 4.18
C MET A 164 10.19 4.11 3.65
N GLY A 165 10.92 3.40 4.50
CA GLY A 165 11.62 2.16 4.12
C GLY A 165 10.65 1.08 3.67
N LYS A 166 9.74 0.64 4.54
CA LYS A 166 8.79 -0.44 4.23
C LYS A 166 7.81 -0.07 3.13
N SER A 167 7.36 1.19 3.12
CA SER A 167 6.37 1.68 2.15
C SER A 167 6.99 2.32 0.91
N ALA A 168 8.28 2.13 0.70
CA ALA A 168 9.01 2.52 -0.51
C ALA A 168 8.74 3.97 -0.94
N GLN A 169 8.83 4.93 0.00
CA GLN A 169 8.70 6.35 -0.31
C GLN A 169 9.99 6.89 -0.90
N LEU A 170 9.91 8.05 -1.55
CA LEU A 170 11.04 8.69 -2.22
C LEU A 170 12.29 8.71 -1.33
N GLY A 171 13.43 8.33 -1.88
CA GLY A 171 14.70 8.10 -1.17
C GLY A 171 14.92 6.63 -0.80
N LEU A 172 13.90 5.92 -0.29
CA LEU A 172 14.00 4.50 0.11
C LEU A 172 13.15 3.55 -0.75
N HIS A 173 12.74 3.97 -1.97
CA HIS A 173 11.87 3.21 -2.87
C HIS A 173 12.60 2.20 -3.76
N THR A 174 13.91 2.30 -3.91
CA THR A 174 14.69 1.62 -4.96
C THR A 174 14.67 0.09 -4.88
N TRP A 175 14.31 -0.49 -3.73
CA TRP A 175 14.21 -1.94 -3.54
C TRP A 175 12.93 -2.54 -4.14
N LEU A 176 11.85 -1.73 -4.22
CA LEU A 176 10.51 -2.20 -4.55
C LEU A 176 10.43 -2.80 -5.98
N PRO A 177 10.92 -2.14 -7.05
CA PRO A 177 10.88 -2.71 -8.39
C PRO A 177 11.80 -3.92 -8.55
N ASP A 178 12.90 -4.00 -7.81
CA ASP A 178 13.82 -5.14 -7.88
C ASP A 178 13.27 -6.36 -7.12
N ALA A 179 12.38 -6.14 -6.13
CA ALA A 179 11.63 -7.22 -5.48
C ALA A 179 10.79 -8.06 -6.46
N MET A 180 10.61 -7.60 -7.71
CA MET A 180 9.93 -8.34 -8.78
C MET A 180 10.70 -9.58 -9.25
N GLU A 181 11.94 -9.77 -8.84
CA GLU A 181 12.72 -11.00 -9.10
C GLU A 181 12.15 -12.23 -8.37
N GLY A 182 11.41 -12.04 -7.29
CA GLY A 182 10.69 -13.13 -6.61
C GLY A 182 9.49 -13.67 -7.41
N PRO A 183 8.98 -14.87 -7.04
CA PRO A 183 7.77 -15.44 -7.64
C PRO A 183 6.58 -14.47 -7.56
N THR A 184 5.72 -14.44 -8.57
CA THR A 184 4.63 -13.45 -8.64
C THR A 184 3.66 -13.47 -7.45
N PRO A 185 3.30 -14.61 -6.82
CA PRO A 185 2.51 -14.58 -5.58
C PRO A 185 3.17 -13.82 -4.43
N VAL A 186 4.51 -13.81 -4.37
CA VAL A 186 5.26 -12.98 -3.41
C VAL A 186 5.03 -11.50 -3.68
N SER A 187 5.13 -11.10 -4.96
CA SER A 187 4.85 -9.72 -5.36
C SER A 187 3.44 -9.30 -4.95
N ALA A 188 2.44 -10.17 -5.18
CA ALA A 188 1.06 -9.90 -4.75
C ALA A 188 0.96 -9.74 -3.23
N LEU A 189 1.58 -10.63 -2.44
CA LEU A 189 1.51 -10.57 -0.98
C LEU A 189 2.18 -9.32 -0.42
N ILE A 190 3.43 -9.04 -0.81
CA ILE A 190 4.22 -7.90 -0.33
C ILE A 190 3.55 -6.57 -0.68
N HIS A 191 3.03 -6.43 -1.91
CA HIS A 191 2.62 -5.13 -2.47
C HIS A 191 1.15 -4.81 -2.33
N ALA A 192 0.27 -5.79 -2.03
CA ALA A 192 -1.16 -5.52 -1.95
C ALA A 192 -1.60 -5.05 -0.56
N ALA A 193 -1.37 -5.87 0.47
CA ALA A 193 -2.03 -5.71 1.76
C ALA A 193 -1.10 -5.81 2.98
N THR A 194 0.22 -5.96 2.78
CA THR A 194 1.10 -6.37 3.88
C THR A 194 2.29 -5.43 4.07
N MET A 195 3.51 -5.83 3.72
CA MET A 195 4.73 -5.09 4.07
C MET A 195 4.69 -3.61 3.69
N VAL A 196 4.28 -3.31 2.46
CA VAL A 196 4.28 -1.92 1.98
C VAL A 196 3.17 -1.05 2.58
N THR A 197 2.12 -1.65 3.14
CA THR A 197 1.05 -0.93 3.84
C THR A 197 1.34 -0.74 5.33
N ALA A 198 2.37 -1.42 5.87
CA ALA A 198 2.74 -1.33 7.28
C ALA A 198 3.09 0.09 7.72
N GLY A 199 3.79 0.87 6.86
CA GLY A 199 4.12 2.26 7.16
C GLY A 199 2.89 3.16 7.23
N VAL A 200 1.94 3.02 6.30
CA VAL A 200 0.66 3.76 6.32
C VAL A 200 -0.14 3.41 7.57
N PHE A 201 -0.24 2.11 7.88
CA PHE A 201 -0.91 1.63 9.08
C PHE A 201 -0.29 2.22 10.36
N MET A 202 1.04 2.23 10.46
CA MET A 202 1.76 2.80 11.60
C MET A 202 1.45 4.29 11.76
N VAL A 203 1.47 5.08 10.68
CA VAL A 203 1.14 6.51 10.72
C VAL A 203 -0.32 6.71 11.16
N CYS A 204 -1.26 5.95 10.62
CA CYS A 204 -2.66 6.01 11.06
C CYS A 204 -2.84 5.55 12.53
N ARG A 205 -2.04 4.59 13.00
CA ARG A 205 -2.07 4.13 14.38
C ARG A 205 -1.56 5.18 15.35
N LEU A 206 -0.54 5.91 14.96
CA LEU A 206 0.08 6.95 15.77
C LEU A 206 -0.60 8.33 15.60
N SER A 207 -1.79 8.39 14.99
CA SER A 207 -2.54 9.64 14.86
C SER A 207 -2.67 10.43 16.17
N PRO A 208 -2.92 9.79 17.37
CA PRO A 208 -2.99 10.55 18.61
C PRO A 208 -1.71 11.31 19.00
N MET A 209 -0.57 10.87 18.51
CA MET A 209 0.71 11.54 18.71
C MET A 209 1.04 12.50 17.56
N LEU A 210 0.82 12.07 16.31
CA LEU A 210 1.18 12.83 15.12
C LEU A 210 0.34 14.09 14.91
N GLU A 211 -0.91 14.11 15.39
CA GLU A 211 -1.75 15.31 15.36
C GLU A 211 -1.12 16.49 16.13
N PHE A 212 -0.28 16.22 17.12
CA PHE A 212 0.47 17.24 17.84
C PHE A 212 1.86 17.54 17.23
N ALA A 213 2.15 16.99 16.05
CA ALA A 213 3.43 17.16 15.33
C ALA A 213 3.18 17.66 13.89
N PRO A 214 2.76 18.95 13.72
CA PRO A 214 2.36 19.48 12.42
C PRO A 214 3.48 19.53 11.39
N VAL A 215 4.74 19.68 11.79
CA VAL A 215 5.88 19.62 10.85
C VAL A 215 6.06 18.21 10.32
N SER A 216 5.93 17.19 11.19
CA SER A 216 5.96 15.78 10.78
C SER A 216 4.85 15.46 9.79
N LEU A 217 3.62 15.93 10.03
CA LEU A 217 2.50 15.76 9.11
C LEU A 217 2.75 16.46 7.76
N ALA A 218 3.33 17.67 7.78
CA ALA A 218 3.72 18.36 6.56
C ALA A 218 4.80 17.60 5.77
N VAL A 219 5.80 17.04 6.42
CA VAL A 219 6.83 16.19 5.80
C VAL A 219 6.21 14.94 5.19
N ILE A 220 5.32 14.25 5.91
CA ILE A 220 4.58 13.09 5.40
C ILE A 220 3.79 13.45 4.15
N THR A 221 3.12 14.60 4.15
CA THR A 221 2.32 15.09 3.02
C THR A 221 3.20 15.37 1.80
N ILE A 222 4.30 16.09 1.97
CA ILE A 222 5.21 16.45 0.87
C ILE A 222 5.86 15.21 0.28
N ILE A 223 6.43 14.33 1.11
CA ILE A 223 7.06 13.09 0.65
C ILE A 223 6.03 12.18 -0.04
N GLY A 224 4.83 12.05 0.51
CA GLY A 224 3.75 11.27 -0.09
C GLY A 224 3.35 11.80 -1.48
N GLY A 225 3.08 13.10 -1.59
CA GLY A 225 2.71 13.74 -2.86
C GLY A 225 3.82 13.65 -3.91
N THR A 226 5.08 13.90 -3.50
CA THR A 226 6.24 13.75 -4.39
C THR A 226 6.43 12.31 -4.85
N THR A 227 6.26 11.33 -3.94
CA THR A 227 6.36 9.91 -4.28
C THR A 227 5.27 9.50 -5.27
N ALA A 228 4.04 9.99 -5.08
CA ALA A 228 2.91 9.67 -5.95
C ALA A 228 3.21 10.04 -7.42
N ILE A 229 3.65 11.26 -7.68
CA ILE A 229 3.96 11.71 -9.05
C ILE A 229 5.24 11.07 -9.57
N PHE A 230 6.32 11.02 -8.77
CA PHE A 230 7.59 10.43 -9.18
C PHE A 230 7.41 8.97 -9.61
N ALA A 231 6.78 8.15 -8.78
CA ALA A 231 6.57 6.74 -9.11
C ALA A 231 5.67 6.56 -10.34
N ALA A 232 4.67 7.43 -10.54
CA ALA A 232 3.81 7.39 -11.72
C ALA A 232 4.61 7.70 -13.01
N THR A 233 5.51 8.68 -12.99
CA THR A 233 6.36 9.00 -14.16
C THR A 233 7.30 7.84 -14.51
N VAL A 234 7.91 7.19 -13.52
CA VAL A 234 8.75 6.02 -13.76
C VAL A 234 7.94 4.82 -14.27
N GLY A 235 6.72 4.62 -13.73
CA GLY A 235 5.81 3.56 -14.18
C GLY A 235 5.46 3.62 -15.67
N MET A 236 5.36 4.83 -16.24
CA MET A 236 5.11 5.03 -17.67
C MET A 236 6.23 4.48 -18.58
N THR A 237 7.46 4.44 -18.09
CA THR A 237 8.64 4.06 -18.89
C THR A 237 9.02 2.59 -18.73
N GLN A 238 8.39 1.87 -17.80
CA GLN A 238 8.68 0.45 -17.58
C GLN A 238 8.07 -0.42 -18.68
N PHE A 239 8.79 -1.49 -19.05
CA PHE A 239 8.34 -2.51 -19.99
C PHE A 239 8.08 -3.88 -19.34
N ASP A 240 8.55 -4.11 -18.14
CA ASP A 240 8.24 -5.29 -17.35
C ASP A 240 6.85 -5.15 -16.72
N ILE A 241 5.95 -6.12 -16.96
CA ILE A 241 4.56 -6.07 -16.50
C ILE A 241 4.48 -5.96 -14.96
N LYS A 242 5.35 -6.67 -14.22
CA LYS A 242 5.39 -6.61 -12.75
C LYS A 242 5.95 -5.27 -12.26
N ARG A 243 6.97 -4.73 -12.92
CA ARG A 243 7.56 -3.43 -12.55
C ARG A 243 6.58 -2.27 -12.75
N VAL A 244 5.78 -2.27 -13.83
CA VAL A 244 4.70 -1.27 -14.02
C VAL A 244 3.75 -1.29 -12.80
N ILE A 245 3.29 -2.49 -12.40
CA ILE A 245 2.38 -2.65 -11.26
C ILE A 245 3.09 -2.27 -9.94
N ALA A 246 4.38 -2.55 -9.78
CA ALA A 246 5.16 -2.17 -8.60
C ALA A 246 5.29 -0.65 -8.45
N TYR A 247 5.66 0.08 -9.50
CA TYR A 247 5.71 1.54 -9.45
C TYR A 247 4.33 2.16 -9.22
N SER A 248 3.29 1.56 -9.77
CA SER A 248 1.93 1.99 -9.46
C SER A 248 1.57 1.74 -7.98
N THR A 249 2.13 0.71 -7.32
CA THR A 249 1.97 0.52 -5.86
C THR A 249 2.68 1.64 -5.09
N CYS A 250 3.92 1.97 -5.45
CA CYS A 250 4.68 3.05 -4.85
C CYS A 250 3.91 4.39 -4.94
N SER A 251 3.32 4.69 -6.12
CA SER A 251 2.46 5.85 -6.33
C SER A 251 1.24 5.85 -5.41
N GLN A 252 0.50 4.74 -5.31
CA GLN A 252 -0.70 4.64 -4.47
C GLN A 252 -0.38 4.75 -2.96
N LEU A 253 0.76 4.24 -2.52
CA LEU A 253 1.24 4.45 -1.15
C LEU A 253 1.51 5.94 -0.88
N GLY A 254 2.05 6.66 -1.86
CA GLY A 254 2.19 8.12 -1.80
C GLY A 254 0.85 8.82 -1.54
N TYR A 255 -0.23 8.41 -2.21
CA TYR A 255 -1.59 8.91 -1.94
C TYR A 255 -2.02 8.66 -0.49
N MET A 256 -1.78 7.46 0.04
CA MET A 256 -2.15 7.13 1.42
C MET A 256 -1.37 7.97 2.43
N PHE A 257 -0.07 8.24 2.17
CA PHE A 257 0.74 9.07 3.05
C PHE A 257 0.31 10.53 3.02
N PHE A 258 0.10 11.14 1.88
CA PHE A 258 -0.34 12.52 1.91
C PHE A 258 -1.77 12.67 2.46
N ALA A 259 -2.64 11.66 2.30
CA ALA A 259 -3.92 11.64 2.98
C ALA A 259 -3.75 11.63 4.51
N ALA A 260 -2.89 10.73 5.03
CA ALA A 260 -2.59 10.69 6.46
C ALA A 260 -1.92 11.99 6.94
N GLY A 261 -1.04 12.59 6.13
CA GLY A 261 -0.35 13.84 6.46
C GLY A 261 -1.24 15.08 6.50
N VAL A 262 -2.39 15.08 5.78
CA VAL A 262 -3.43 16.11 5.93
C VAL A 262 -4.51 15.71 6.96
N SER A 263 -4.20 14.79 7.87
CA SER A 263 -5.10 14.26 8.90
C SER A 263 -6.34 13.51 8.38
N ALA A 264 -6.35 13.13 7.10
CA ALA A 264 -7.41 12.31 6.50
C ALA A 264 -7.12 10.80 6.65
N TYR A 265 -6.80 10.35 7.86
CA TYR A 265 -6.48 8.94 8.16
C TYR A 265 -7.59 7.95 7.77
N PRO A 266 -8.89 8.28 7.94
CA PRO A 266 -9.97 7.42 7.47
C PRO A 266 -9.91 7.16 5.97
N ALA A 267 -9.62 8.18 5.17
CA ALA A 267 -9.45 8.06 3.71
C ALA A 267 -8.21 7.23 3.35
N ALA A 268 -7.10 7.39 4.09
CA ALA A 268 -5.90 6.57 3.90
C ALA A 268 -6.17 5.08 4.18
N MET A 269 -6.87 4.75 5.28
CA MET A 269 -7.25 3.38 5.63
C MET A 269 -8.29 2.80 4.67
N PHE A 270 -9.21 3.61 4.17
CA PHE A 270 -10.16 3.19 3.16
C PHE A 270 -9.46 2.82 1.84
N HIS A 271 -8.55 3.70 1.38
CA HIS A 271 -7.79 3.42 0.17
C HIS A 271 -6.84 2.23 0.35
N LEU A 272 -6.23 2.04 1.52
CA LEU A 272 -5.46 0.86 1.85
C LEU A 272 -6.29 -0.43 1.68
N THR A 273 -7.53 -0.41 2.15
CA THR A 273 -8.45 -1.56 2.07
C THR A 273 -8.81 -1.90 0.62
N THR A 274 -9.22 -0.90 -0.16
CA THR A 274 -9.57 -1.11 -1.58
C THR A 274 -8.35 -1.48 -2.42
N HIS A 275 -7.19 -0.83 -2.14
CA HIS A 275 -5.91 -1.09 -2.78
C HIS A 275 -5.49 -2.55 -2.64
N ALA A 276 -5.68 -3.15 -1.49
CA ALA A 276 -5.33 -4.54 -1.24
C ALA A 276 -5.99 -5.50 -2.24
N PHE A 277 -7.25 -5.29 -2.56
CA PHE A 277 -7.98 -6.13 -3.52
C PHE A 277 -7.51 -5.94 -4.96
N PHE A 278 -7.50 -4.69 -5.46
CA PHE A 278 -7.15 -4.50 -6.86
C PHE A 278 -5.65 -4.70 -7.14
N LYS A 279 -4.77 -4.50 -6.16
CA LYS A 279 -3.33 -4.79 -6.34
C LYS A 279 -3.04 -6.29 -6.32
N ALA A 280 -3.63 -7.03 -5.39
CA ALA A 280 -3.53 -8.48 -5.42
C ALA A 280 -4.05 -9.03 -6.75
N LEU A 281 -5.19 -8.54 -7.23
CA LEU A 281 -5.77 -8.93 -8.51
C LEU A 281 -4.82 -8.65 -9.69
N LEU A 282 -4.22 -7.45 -9.75
CA LEU A 282 -3.32 -7.08 -10.83
C LEU A 282 -2.03 -7.91 -10.82
N PHE A 283 -1.42 -8.12 -9.64
CA PHE A 283 -0.21 -8.94 -9.56
C PHE A 283 -0.48 -10.40 -9.87
N LEU A 284 -1.52 -11.01 -9.31
CA LEU A 284 -1.85 -12.40 -9.62
C LEU A 284 -2.32 -12.56 -11.07
N GLY A 285 -3.07 -11.58 -11.60
CA GLY A 285 -3.42 -11.55 -13.03
C GLY A 285 -2.20 -11.45 -13.93
N ALA A 286 -1.23 -10.60 -13.61
CA ALA A 286 0.06 -10.56 -14.31
C ALA A 286 0.82 -11.89 -14.20
N GLY A 287 0.76 -12.56 -13.04
CA GLY A 287 1.30 -13.92 -12.88
C GLY A 287 0.65 -14.92 -13.81
N SER A 288 -0.66 -14.84 -14.00
CA SER A 288 -1.38 -15.68 -14.96
C SER A 288 -0.98 -15.40 -16.40
N VAL A 289 -0.74 -14.13 -16.78
CA VAL A 289 -0.22 -13.76 -18.12
C VAL A 289 1.19 -14.32 -18.33
N ILE A 290 2.08 -14.14 -17.35
CA ILE A 290 3.48 -14.63 -17.40
C ILE A 290 3.50 -16.15 -17.53
N HIS A 291 2.68 -16.84 -16.74
CA HIS A 291 2.56 -18.31 -16.81
C HIS A 291 2.06 -18.79 -18.17
N ALA A 292 1.07 -18.11 -18.77
CA ALA A 292 0.54 -18.43 -20.09
C ALA A 292 1.56 -18.18 -21.21
N LEU A 293 2.52 -17.29 -21.03
CA LEU A 293 3.55 -16.90 -22.01
C LEU A 293 4.94 -17.51 -21.73
N SER A 294 5.00 -18.64 -21.00
CA SER A 294 6.26 -19.35 -20.70
C SER A 294 7.30 -18.44 -20.05
N ASP A 295 6.90 -17.76 -18.97
CA ASP A 295 7.70 -16.85 -18.13
C ASP A 295 8.15 -15.53 -18.80
N GLU A 296 7.57 -15.14 -19.94
CA GLU A 296 7.83 -13.83 -20.54
C GLU A 296 7.21 -12.71 -19.70
N GLN A 297 8.01 -11.68 -19.37
CA GLN A 297 7.60 -10.50 -18.55
C GLN A 297 7.65 -9.19 -19.34
N ASP A 298 8.33 -9.14 -20.47
CA ASP A 298 8.50 -7.94 -21.28
C ASP A 298 7.25 -7.67 -22.15
N LEU A 299 6.55 -6.57 -21.87
CA LEU A 299 5.37 -6.12 -22.61
C LEU A 299 5.61 -5.96 -24.11
N ARG A 300 6.87 -5.67 -24.53
CA ARG A 300 7.25 -5.54 -25.93
C ARG A 300 7.21 -6.86 -26.68
N ARG A 301 7.28 -7.98 -25.94
CA ARG A 301 7.22 -9.35 -26.46
C ARG A 301 5.88 -10.04 -26.22
N MET A 302 4.86 -9.29 -25.76
CA MET A 302 3.48 -9.76 -25.57
C MET A 302 2.60 -9.28 -26.72
N GLY A 303 1.28 -9.46 -26.62
CA GLY A 303 0.27 -8.94 -27.55
C GLY A 303 -0.58 -10.01 -28.22
N GLY A 304 -1.80 -9.65 -28.59
CA GLY A 304 -2.74 -10.52 -29.33
C GLY A 304 -3.28 -11.71 -28.56
N ILE A 305 -3.18 -11.73 -27.22
CA ILE A 305 -3.50 -12.92 -26.39
C ILE A 305 -4.89 -12.91 -25.76
N TRP A 306 -5.64 -11.81 -25.85
CA TRP A 306 -6.92 -11.65 -25.14
C TRP A 306 -7.98 -12.73 -25.41
N LYS A 307 -8.00 -13.29 -26.63
CA LYS A 307 -8.92 -14.39 -27.00
C LYS A 307 -8.51 -15.73 -26.42
N LYS A 308 -7.21 -15.91 -26.12
CA LYS A 308 -6.67 -17.19 -25.63
C LYS A 308 -6.77 -17.31 -24.10
N ILE A 309 -6.74 -16.20 -23.38
CA ILE A 309 -6.87 -16.13 -21.91
C ILE A 309 -7.96 -15.10 -21.50
N PRO A 310 -9.22 -15.33 -21.88
CA PRO A 310 -10.28 -14.34 -21.69
C PRO A 310 -10.62 -14.06 -20.23
N VAL A 311 -10.49 -15.04 -19.32
CA VAL A 311 -10.75 -14.85 -17.89
C VAL A 311 -9.66 -13.95 -17.30
N THR A 312 -8.40 -14.29 -17.50
CA THR A 312 -7.27 -13.46 -17.05
C THR A 312 -7.35 -12.04 -17.61
N TYR A 313 -7.74 -11.89 -18.89
CA TYR A 313 -7.95 -10.59 -19.54
C TYR A 313 -9.01 -9.76 -18.82
N ALA A 314 -10.19 -10.35 -18.53
CA ALA A 314 -11.26 -9.67 -17.80
C ALA A 314 -10.81 -9.24 -16.38
N MET A 315 -10.09 -10.10 -15.67
CA MET A 315 -9.56 -9.79 -14.33
C MET A 315 -8.57 -8.63 -14.37
N MET A 316 -7.68 -8.58 -15.36
CA MET A 316 -6.73 -7.48 -15.54
C MET A 316 -7.45 -6.16 -15.89
N TRP A 317 -8.54 -6.19 -16.65
CA TRP A 317 -9.38 -5.01 -16.89
C TRP A 317 -10.02 -4.50 -15.60
N ILE A 318 -10.65 -5.37 -14.80
CA ILE A 318 -11.27 -5.00 -13.54
C ILE A 318 -10.25 -4.35 -12.61
N GLY A 319 -9.07 -4.96 -12.45
CA GLY A 319 -8.00 -4.41 -11.61
C GLY A 319 -7.48 -3.05 -12.10
N SER A 320 -7.36 -2.87 -13.42
CA SER A 320 -6.89 -1.61 -14.01
C SER A 320 -7.92 -0.49 -13.92
N LEU A 321 -9.22 -0.79 -14.13
CA LEU A 321 -10.31 0.16 -13.92
C LEU A 321 -10.39 0.62 -12.45
N ALA A 322 -10.24 -0.32 -11.51
CA ALA A 322 -10.19 -0.01 -10.09
C ALA A 322 -8.97 0.86 -9.74
N LEU A 323 -7.79 0.54 -10.26
CA LEU A 323 -6.56 1.32 -10.04
C LEU A 323 -6.66 2.73 -10.64
N ALA A 324 -7.19 2.87 -11.85
CA ALA A 324 -7.39 4.16 -12.50
C ALA A 324 -8.39 5.06 -11.74
N GLY A 325 -9.30 4.47 -10.95
CA GLY A 325 -10.37 5.19 -10.27
C GLY A 325 -11.56 5.44 -11.19
N PHE A 326 -11.86 4.47 -12.06
CA PHE A 326 -13.02 4.57 -12.94
C PHE A 326 -14.32 4.43 -12.11
N PRO A 327 -15.39 5.21 -12.41
CA PRO A 327 -16.65 5.16 -11.67
C PRO A 327 -17.17 3.72 -11.48
N PHE A 328 -17.81 3.46 -10.35
CA PHE A 328 -18.34 2.17 -9.90
C PHE A 328 -17.29 1.14 -9.39
N PHE A 329 -15.99 1.35 -9.61
CA PHE A 329 -14.95 0.49 -9.06
C PHE A 329 -14.43 1.04 -7.72
N ALA A 330 -13.85 0.17 -6.90
CA ALA A 330 -13.47 0.50 -5.53
C ALA A 330 -12.48 1.68 -5.41
N GLY A 331 -11.55 1.82 -6.36
CA GLY A 331 -10.58 2.91 -6.38
C GLY A 331 -11.19 4.29 -6.61
N PHE A 332 -12.31 4.40 -7.31
CA PHE A 332 -13.06 5.64 -7.47
C PHE A 332 -13.45 6.22 -6.11
N TYR A 333 -14.14 5.44 -5.28
CA TYR A 333 -14.61 5.92 -3.97
C TYR A 333 -13.47 6.30 -3.03
N SER A 334 -12.38 5.56 -3.04
CA SER A 334 -11.32 5.75 -2.06
C SER A 334 -10.25 6.76 -2.48
N LYS A 335 -9.85 6.79 -3.77
CA LYS A 335 -8.83 7.72 -4.26
C LYS A 335 -9.37 9.15 -4.39
N ASP A 336 -10.61 9.30 -4.85
CA ASP A 336 -11.22 10.61 -5.01
C ASP A 336 -11.41 11.28 -3.65
N MET A 337 -11.83 10.53 -2.61
CA MET A 337 -11.90 11.03 -1.24
C MET A 337 -10.53 11.53 -0.72
N ILE A 338 -9.43 10.88 -1.08
CA ILE A 338 -8.09 11.36 -0.73
C ILE A 338 -7.79 12.72 -1.37
N LEU A 339 -8.11 12.90 -2.65
CA LEU A 339 -7.89 14.15 -3.36
C LEU A 339 -8.80 15.26 -2.82
N GLU A 340 -10.06 14.95 -2.58
CA GLU A 340 -11.02 15.88 -1.97
C GLU A 340 -10.55 16.35 -0.58
N ALA A 341 -10.05 15.43 0.27
CA ALA A 341 -9.52 15.77 1.59
C ALA A 341 -8.23 16.62 1.50
N ALA A 342 -7.34 16.33 0.56
CA ALA A 342 -6.12 17.11 0.36
C ALA A 342 -6.44 18.56 -0.07
N TYR A 343 -7.45 18.75 -0.93
CA TYR A 343 -7.96 20.07 -1.31
C TYR A 343 -8.64 20.78 -0.11
N ALA A 344 -9.48 20.07 0.62
CA ALA A 344 -10.24 20.61 1.75
C ALA A 344 -9.39 20.95 2.98
N ALA A 345 -8.15 20.48 3.05
CA ALA A 345 -7.23 20.84 4.13
C ALA A 345 -6.87 22.34 4.15
N HIS A 346 -7.06 23.06 3.05
CA HIS A 346 -6.80 24.50 2.89
C HIS A 346 -5.39 24.95 3.33
N THR A 347 -4.41 24.04 3.27
CA THR A 347 -3.00 24.32 3.60
C THR A 347 -2.15 24.34 2.34
N GLY A 348 -1.00 25.01 2.37
CA GLY A 348 -0.06 25.00 1.25
C GLY A 348 0.42 23.60 0.88
N VAL A 349 0.68 22.74 1.89
CA VAL A 349 1.08 21.35 1.68
C VAL A 349 -0.07 20.49 1.16
N GLY A 350 -1.30 20.73 1.61
CA GLY A 350 -2.50 20.06 1.11
C GLY A 350 -2.75 20.39 -0.37
N ASN A 351 -2.67 21.66 -0.76
CA ASN A 351 -2.76 22.10 -2.15
C ASN A 351 -1.66 21.49 -3.03
N TYR A 352 -0.42 21.45 -2.53
CA TYR A 352 0.67 20.77 -3.20
C TYR A 352 0.33 19.30 -3.46
N ALA A 353 -0.10 18.57 -2.42
CA ALA A 353 -0.44 17.15 -2.53
C ALA A 353 -1.62 16.90 -3.47
N PHE A 354 -2.64 17.77 -3.46
CA PHE A 354 -3.77 17.72 -4.38
C PHE A 354 -3.31 17.74 -5.83
N TRP A 355 -2.49 18.74 -6.23
CA TRP A 355 -2.04 18.85 -7.61
C TRP A 355 -1.08 17.73 -8.02
N MET A 356 -0.18 17.29 -7.13
CA MET A 356 0.68 16.12 -7.39
C MET A 356 -0.16 14.86 -7.55
N GLY A 357 -1.18 14.69 -6.72
CA GLY A 357 -2.13 13.59 -6.82
C GLY A 357 -2.93 13.62 -8.13
N CYS A 358 -3.47 14.78 -8.54
CA CYS A 358 -4.17 14.94 -9.81
C CYS A 358 -3.29 14.56 -11.01
N ALA A 359 -2.05 15.06 -11.05
CA ALA A 359 -1.09 14.70 -12.09
C ALA A 359 -0.78 13.20 -12.10
N ALA A 360 -0.57 12.60 -10.90
CA ALA A 360 -0.35 11.17 -10.77
C ALA A 360 -1.58 10.33 -11.16
N ALA A 361 -2.82 10.83 -10.98
CA ALA A 361 -4.04 10.16 -11.41
C ALA A 361 -4.11 10.02 -12.94
N PHE A 362 -3.80 11.09 -13.67
CA PHE A 362 -3.69 11.06 -15.14
C PHE A 362 -2.66 10.02 -15.60
N LEU A 363 -1.45 10.06 -15.04
CA LEU A 363 -0.40 9.12 -15.39
C LEU A 363 -0.77 7.65 -15.00
N THR A 364 -1.53 7.50 -13.93
CA THR A 364 -2.03 6.17 -13.50
C THR A 364 -2.93 5.55 -14.56
N ALA A 365 -3.86 6.31 -15.12
CA ALA A 365 -4.71 5.86 -16.20
C ALA A 365 -3.86 5.52 -17.43
N PHE A 366 -2.96 6.42 -17.85
CA PHE A 366 -2.10 6.22 -19.01
C PHE A 366 -1.30 4.92 -18.94
N TYR A 367 -0.53 4.65 -17.86
CA TYR A 367 0.28 3.45 -17.81
C TYR A 367 -0.56 2.17 -17.62
N SER A 368 -1.75 2.27 -17.03
CA SER A 368 -2.66 1.13 -16.90
C SER A 368 -3.22 0.71 -18.26
N TRP A 369 -3.68 1.66 -19.07
CA TRP A 369 -4.12 1.39 -20.43
C TRP A 369 -2.97 0.90 -21.31
N ARG A 370 -1.81 1.54 -21.22
CA ARG A 370 -0.60 1.09 -21.92
C ARG A 370 -0.26 -0.37 -21.60
N LEU A 371 -0.30 -0.76 -20.33
CA LEU A 371 -0.06 -2.15 -19.90
C LEU A 371 -1.06 -3.10 -20.56
N LEU A 372 -2.37 -2.81 -20.46
CA LEU A 372 -3.43 -3.66 -21.02
C LEU A 372 -3.32 -3.78 -22.56
N ILE A 373 -3.13 -2.65 -23.24
CA ILE A 373 -3.05 -2.64 -24.71
C ILE A 373 -1.80 -3.41 -25.15
N MET A 374 -0.65 -3.18 -24.54
CA MET A 374 0.60 -3.85 -24.94
C MET A 374 0.57 -5.34 -24.61
N ALA A 375 0.01 -5.75 -23.47
CA ALA A 375 -0.01 -7.16 -23.08
C ALA A 375 -1.03 -7.97 -23.90
N PHE A 376 -2.22 -7.45 -24.14
CA PHE A 376 -3.35 -8.24 -24.65
C PHE A 376 -3.74 -7.95 -26.09
N HIS A 377 -3.52 -6.72 -26.59
CA HIS A 377 -3.95 -6.30 -27.92
C HIS A 377 -2.82 -6.19 -28.93
N GLY A 378 -3.18 -5.84 -30.16
CA GLY A 378 -2.24 -5.73 -31.28
C GLY A 378 -1.81 -7.06 -31.87
N LYS A 379 -0.74 -7.03 -32.65
CA LYS A 379 -0.17 -8.25 -33.27
C LYS A 379 0.58 -9.06 -32.22
N PRO A 380 0.50 -10.42 -32.23
CA PRO A 380 1.33 -11.28 -31.40
C PRO A 380 2.81 -11.00 -31.63
N ARG A 381 3.57 -10.80 -30.57
CA ARG A 381 5.01 -10.52 -30.58
C ARG A 381 5.82 -11.58 -29.80
N ALA A 382 5.11 -12.49 -29.10
CA ALA A 382 5.73 -13.64 -28.46
C ALA A 382 6.23 -14.66 -29.49
N SER A 383 7.14 -15.56 -29.08
CA SER A 383 7.62 -16.64 -29.93
C SER A 383 6.48 -17.55 -30.41
N ALA A 384 6.62 -18.14 -31.61
CA ALA A 384 5.61 -19.04 -32.13
C ALA A 384 5.36 -20.24 -31.20
N GLU A 385 6.38 -20.72 -30.52
CA GLU A 385 6.32 -21.77 -29.51
C GLU A 385 5.47 -21.36 -28.31
N ALA A 386 5.77 -20.19 -27.68
CA ALA A 386 4.97 -19.66 -26.58
C ALA A 386 3.51 -19.46 -27.01
N MET A 387 3.26 -18.92 -28.21
CA MET A 387 1.93 -18.70 -28.75
C MET A 387 1.14 -19.99 -28.98
N ALA A 388 1.82 -21.11 -29.30
CA ALA A 388 1.18 -22.41 -29.51
C ALA A 388 0.69 -23.03 -28.18
N HIS A 389 1.40 -22.77 -27.09
CA HIS A 389 1.11 -23.36 -25.77
C HIS A 389 0.26 -22.48 -24.84
N ILE A 390 -0.16 -21.30 -25.30
CA ILE A 390 -1.00 -20.40 -24.45
C ILE A 390 -2.32 -21.08 -24.08
N HIS A 391 -2.56 -21.18 -22.80
CA HIS A 391 -3.82 -21.66 -22.22
C HIS A 391 -4.20 -20.82 -20.99
N GLU A 392 -5.48 -20.83 -20.65
CA GLU A 392 -5.98 -20.15 -19.44
C GLU A 392 -5.44 -20.85 -18.18
N SER A 393 -5.21 -20.07 -17.12
CA SER A 393 -4.76 -20.58 -15.83
C SER A 393 -5.77 -21.57 -15.22
N PRO A 394 -5.32 -22.59 -14.48
CA PRO A 394 -6.18 -23.57 -13.86
C PRO A 394 -7.12 -22.94 -12.80
N LYS A 395 -8.24 -23.62 -12.49
CA LYS A 395 -9.25 -23.09 -11.55
C LYS A 395 -8.69 -22.68 -10.18
N VAL A 396 -7.68 -23.40 -9.68
CA VAL A 396 -7.02 -23.07 -8.42
C VAL A 396 -6.35 -21.68 -8.43
N MET A 397 -5.99 -21.17 -9.60
CA MET A 397 -5.46 -19.81 -9.79
C MET A 397 -6.58 -18.80 -10.13
N THR A 398 -7.57 -19.18 -10.94
CA THR A 398 -8.63 -18.26 -11.38
C THR A 398 -9.66 -17.97 -10.29
N ILE A 399 -9.97 -18.91 -9.38
CA ILE A 399 -10.91 -18.70 -8.27
C ILE A 399 -10.44 -17.54 -7.36
N PRO A 400 -9.17 -17.48 -6.87
CA PRO A 400 -8.67 -16.32 -6.14
C PRO A 400 -8.80 -15.00 -6.91
N LEU A 401 -8.56 -15.00 -8.22
CA LEU A 401 -8.74 -13.81 -9.05
C LEU A 401 -10.20 -13.31 -9.02
N PHE A 402 -11.19 -14.21 -9.12
CA PHE A 402 -12.60 -13.85 -9.03
C PHE A 402 -12.95 -13.24 -7.66
N VAL A 403 -12.49 -13.83 -6.57
CA VAL A 403 -12.74 -13.30 -5.22
C VAL A 403 -12.15 -11.91 -5.08
N LEU A 404 -10.91 -11.70 -5.52
CA LEU A 404 -10.26 -10.40 -5.49
C LEU A 404 -10.93 -9.38 -6.42
N ALA A 405 -11.46 -9.82 -7.57
CA ALA A 405 -12.20 -8.97 -8.49
C ALA A 405 -13.50 -8.46 -7.86
N LEU A 406 -14.24 -9.31 -7.13
CA LEU A 406 -15.40 -8.87 -6.36
C LEU A 406 -15.02 -7.79 -5.33
N GLY A 407 -13.90 -7.95 -4.63
CA GLY A 407 -13.37 -6.91 -3.76
C GLY A 407 -13.01 -5.63 -4.51
N ALA A 408 -12.36 -5.72 -5.67
CA ALA A 408 -11.97 -4.58 -6.49
C ALA A 408 -13.16 -3.80 -7.08
N ILE A 409 -14.33 -4.44 -7.23
CA ILE A 409 -15.57 -3.79 -7.67
C ILE A 409 -16.32 -3.21 -6.48
N PHE A 410 -16.64 -4.05 -5.46
CA PHE A 410 -17.66 -3.74 -4.47
C PHE A 410 -17.12 -3.14 -3.17
N SER A 411 -15.85 -3.34 -2.79
CA SER A 411 -15.34 -2.88 -1.49
C SER A 411 -15.41 -1.36 -1.32
N GLY A 412 -15.31 -0.60 -2.41
CA GLY A 412 -15.44 0.86 -2.38
C GLY A 412 -16.87 1.28 -2.01
N TRP A 413 -17.86 0.76 -2.70
CA TRP A 413 -19.27 1.07 -2.43
C TRP A 413 -19.71 0.59 -1.04
N LEU A 414 -19.39 -0.66 -0.68
CA LEU A 414 -19.75 -1.22 0.63
C LEU A 414 -19.06 -0.54 1.80
N GLY A 415 -17.82 -0.10 1.62
CA GLY A 415 -17.02 0.52 2.67
C GLY A 415 -17.25 2.02 2.83
N TYR A 416 -17.76 2.72 1.83
CA TYR A 416 -17.82 4.18 1.80
C TYR A 416 -18.48 4.77 3.06
N GLU A 417 -19.69 4.35 3.38
CA GLU A 417 -20.46 4.89 4.50
C GLU A 417 -19.80 4.64 5.87
N LEU A 418 -19.09 3.51 6.01
CA LEU A 418 -18.40 3.14 7.25
C LEU A 418 -17.08 3.87 7.40
N PHE A 419 -16.28 3.94 6.32
CA PHE A 419 -14.91 4.46 6.41
C PHE A 419 -14.87 5.99 6.37
N VAL A 420 -15.64 6.60 5.48
CA VAL A 420 -15.53 8.03 5.17
C VAL A 420 -16.89 8.76 5.06
N GLY A 421 -18.01 8.03 5.08
CA GLY A 421 -19.36 8.60 4.99
C GLY A 421 -19.94 8.97 6.36
N HIS A 422 -21.27 9.04 6.45
CA HIS A 422 -21.98 9.49 7.64
C HIS A 422 -21.73 8.64 8.90
N ASN A 423 -21.42 7.36 8.73
CA ASN A 423 -21.12 6.43 9.83
C ASN A 423 -19.65 6.44 10.27
N MET A 424 -18.79 7.29 9.68
CA MET A 424 -17.35 7.34 9.93
C MET A 424 -17.01 7.49 11.42
N ALA A 425 -17.59 8.46 12.09
CA ALA A 425 -17.33 8.73 13.50
C ALA A 425 -17.74 7.56 14.42
N ALA A 426 -18.88 6.95 14.15
CA ALA A 426 -19.36 5.79 14.90
C ALA A 426 -18.52 4.53 14.62
N PHE A 427 -18.05 4.37 13.40
CA PHE A 427 -17.23 3.22 12.98
C PHE A 427 -15.81 3.29 13.57
N TRP A 428 -15.10 4.40 13.39
CA TRP A 428 -13.73 4.55 13.88
C TRP A 428 -13.68 4.79 15.38
N GLY A 429 -14.65 5.52 15.95
CA GLY A 429 -14.65 5.92 17.38
C GLY A 429 -13.31 6.55 17.76
N ASP A 430 -12.72 6.10 18.86
CA ASP A 430 -11.40 6.58 19.34
C ASP A 430 -10.20 5.86 18.67
N SER A 431 -10.43 4.99 17.69
CA SER A 431 -9.33 4.23 17.04
C SER A 431 -8.48 5.08 16.09
N ILE A 432 -9.04 6.18 15.59
CA ILE A 432 -8.36 7.23 14.83
C ILE A 432 -8.65 8.54 15.55
N PHE A 433 -7.59 9.26 15.90
CA PHE A 433 -7.70 10.57 16.56
C PHE A 433 -7.40 11.67 15.55
N ILE A 434 -8.25 12.68 15.52
CA ILE A 434 -8.09 13.90 14.71
C ILE A 434 -8.39 15.07 15.62
N LEU A 435 -7.53 16.09 15.59
CA LEU A 435 -7.76 17.30 16.38
C LEU A 435 -9.01 18.06 15.89
N PRO A 436 -9.79 18.67 16.81
CA PRO A 436 -11.09 19.31 16.46
C PRO A 436 -11.01 20.42 15.41
N TRP A 437 -9.84 21.01 15.20
CA TRP A 437 -9.62 22.06 14.19
C TRP A 437 -9.15 21.53 12.83
N ASN A 438 -8.89 20.23 12.70
CA ASN A 438 -8.56 19.59 11.44
C ASN A 438 -9.84 19.12 10.74
N HIS A 439 -10.36 19.94 9.84
CA HIS A 439 -11.63 19.69 9.15
C HIS A 439 -11.46 19.08 7.74
N ALA A 440 -10.27 18.52 7.41
CA ALA A 440 -10.00 18.00 6.06
C ALA A 440 -11.01 16.92 5.62
N MET A 441 -11.39 15.99 6.50
CA MET A 441 -12.37 14.95 6.20
C MET A 441 -13.81 15.49 6.08
N GLU A 442 -14.20 16.41 6.94
CA GLU A 442 -15.52 17.05 6.89
C GLU A 442 -15.63 17.92 5.62
N GLY A 443 -14.62 18.76 5.38
CA GLY A 443 -14.53 19.62 4.21
C GLY A 443 -14.51 18.86 2.90
N ALA A 444 -13.99 17.63 2.84
CA ALA A 444 -13.95 16.80 1.66
C ALA A 444 -15.34 16.58 1.04
N HIS A 445 -16.37 16.41 1.85
CA HIS A 445 -17.74 16.25 1.36
C HIS A 445 -18.35 17.52 0.76
N HIS A 446 -17.78 18.68 1.06
CA HIS A 446 -18.30 20.01 0.67
C HIS A 446 -17.43 20.72 -0.39
N VAL A 447 -16.45 20.02 -0.99
CA VAL A 447 -15.59 20.60 -2.02
C VAL A 447 -16.40 20.99 -3.29
N PRO A 448 -15.94 21.99 -4.05
CA PRO A 448 -16.58 22.40 -5.29
C PRO A 448 -16.72 21.24 -6.30
N THR A 449 -17.78 21.25 -7.11
CA THR A 449 -18.08 20.19 -8.08
C THR A 449 -16.92 19.90 -9.04
N TRP A 450 -16.15 20.91 -9.44
CA TRP A 450 -15.00 20.70 -10.32
C TRP A 450 -13.90 19.84 -9.66
N VAL A 451 -13.72 19.95 -8.35
CA VAL A 451 -12.77 19.12 -7.57
C VAL A 451 -13.21 17.65 -7.60
N LYS A 452 -14.52 17.41 -7.42
CA LYS A 452 -15.10 16.04 -7.47
C LYS A 452 -15.01 15.41 -8.86
N LEU A 453 -15.16 16.21 -9.91
CA LEU A 453 -15.15 15.71 -11.30
C LEU A 453 -13.73 15.56 -11.87
N LEU A 454 -12.78 16.35 -11.38
CA LEU A 454 -11.42 16.38 -11.92
C LEU A 454 -10.74 15.00 -11.95
N PRO A 455 -10.77 14.19 -10.89
CA PRO A 455 -10.14 12.84 -10.92
C PRO A 455 -10.75 11.93 -11.98
N VAL A 456 -12.06 11.99 -12.18
CA VAL A 456 -12.77 11.20 -13.21
C VAL A 456 -12.35 11.64 -14.61
N VAL A 457 -12.29 12.96 -14.86
CA VAL A 457 -11.84 13.52 -16.16
C VAL A 457 -10.40 13.11 -16.44
N LEU A 458 -9.52 13.17 -15.43
CA LEU A 458 -8.13 12.75 -15.56
C LEU A 458 -8.00 11.25 -15.81
N ALA A 459 -8.80 10.41 -15.14
CA ALA A 459 -8.83 8.98 -15.37
C ALA A 459 -9.35 8.60 -16.77
N ALA A 460 -10.26 9.39 -17.33
CA ALA A 460 -10.80 9.18 -18.67
C ALA A 460 -9.88 9.72 -19.79
N SER A 461 -9.08 10.77 -19.49
CA SER A 461 -8.20 11.41 -20.48
C SER A 461 -6.79 10.80 -20.56
N GLY A 462 -6.35 10.09 -19.51
CA GLY A 462 -5.06 9.38 -19.47
C GLY A 462 -5.13 8.03 -20.14
#